data_1020ade2a1c65a326907a868e1680e26
#
_entry.id   1020ade2a1c65a326907a868e1680e26
#
_cell.length_a   1.000
_cell.length_b   1.000
_cell.length_c   1.000
_cell.angle_alpha   90.00
_cell.angle_beta   90.00
_cell.angle_gamma   90.00
#
_symmetry.space_group_name_H-M   'P 1'
#
loop_
_entity.id
_entity.type
_entity.pdbx_description
1 polymer ?
#
loop_
_entity_poly.entity_id
_entity_poly.type
_entity_poly.pdbx_seq_one_letter_code
_entity_poly.pdbx_strand_id
1 'polypeptide(L)'
;MALTVAAAYQQKLARGEIASDAAQALAIEALARLEGELNALAEPGFSLPFLSRRRDPPRGVYLWGPVGRGKSMLMDLFFDSAPVVRKQRAHFHAFMGRTHALIDIWRSRDQAARRDAFPGVRGGDDPIQAVAEKVAGEARLLCFDEFHVADIADAMILGRLFEALFARGVVVVATSNRAPDDLYKDGLNRQLFLPFIALLKARLQVVRVGGPKDFRLDRLRGARVYLSPATPDAEAAFDDLWRSLLAGAEETGATLEVLGRKLWLPHAAG
;
A
#
# COMPACT_ATOMS: atom_id res chain seq x y z
N MET A 1 -1.55 -4.42 24.73
CA MET A 1 -1.34 -5.24 23.52
C MET A 1 -2.02 -4.55 22.34
N ALA A 2 -1.37 -4.41 21.21
CA ALA A 2 -2.04 -3.93 19.99
C ALA A 2 -3.16 -4.91 19.61
N LEU A 3 -4.27 -4.38 19.09
CA LEU A 3 -5.35 -5.21 18.55
C LEU A 3 -4.85 -5.95 17.31
N THR A 4 -5.24 -7.21 17.13
CA THR A 4 -5.00 -7.92 15.86
C THR A 4 -5.86 -7.32 14.76
N VAL A 5 -5.46 -7.52 13.48
CA VAL A 5 -6.23 -7.04 12.32
C VAL A 5 -7.68 -7.53 12.36
N ALA A 6 -7.89 -8.80 12.74
CA ALA A 6 -9.23 -9.38 12.89
C ALA A 6 -10.04 -8.69 14.01
N ALA A 7 -9.44 -8.46 15.17
CA ALA A 7 -10.10 -7.79 16.28
C ALA A 7 -10.45 -6.32 15.95
N ALA A 8 -9.55 -5.60 15.27
CA ALA A 8 -9.79 -4.23 14.83
C ALA A 8 -10.95 -4.15 13.80
N TYR A 9 -11.02 -5.11 12.87
CA TYR A 9 -12.14 -5.21 11.93
C TYR A 9 -13.48 -5.50 12.64
N GLN A 10 -13.49 -6.45 13.57
CA GLN A 10 -14.70 -6.76 14.35
C GLN A 10 -15.17 -5.58 15.20
N GLN A 11 -14.24 -4.80 15.75
CA GLN A 11 -14.58 -3.58 16.50
C GLN A 11 -15.27 -2.54 15.61
N LYS A 12 -14.81 -2.35 14.36
CA LYS A 12 -15.48 -1.46 13.41
C LYS A 12 -16.89 -1.93 13.03
N LEU A 13 -17.09 -3.24 12.87
CA LEU A 13 -18.42 -3.83 12.65
C LEU A 13 -19.34 -3.58 13.87
N ALA A 14 -18.86 -3.84 15.07
CA ALA A 14 -19.64 -3.67 16.30
C ALA A 14 -20.05 -2.20 16.56
N ARG A 15 -19.21 -1.24 16.13
CA ARG A 15 -19.51 0.19 16.21
C ARG A 15 -20.41 0.70 15.05
N GLY A 16 -20.73 -0.15 14.09
CA GLY A 16 -21.50 0.26 12.89
C GLY A 16 -20.74 1.18 11.93
N GLU A 17 -19.41 1.32 12.08
CA GLU A 17 -18.57 2.12 11.19
C GLU A 17 -18.50 1.52 9.78
N ILE A 18 -18.63 0.20 9.69
CA ILE A 18 -18.67 -0.56 8.44
C ILE A 18 -19.77 -1.61 8.50
N ALA A 19 -20.28 -1.98 7.31
CA ALA A 19 -21.23 -3.09 7.18
C ALA A 19 -20.49 -4.41 6.92
N SER A 20 -21.09 -5.53 7.33
CA SER A 20 -20.55 -6.86 7.04
C SER A 20 -20.48 -7.12 5.53
N ASP A 21 -19.34 -7.62 5.05
CA ASP A 21 -19.10 -7.97 3.66
C ASP A 21 -18.23 -9.24 3.59
N ALA A 22 -18.73 -10.27 2.91
CA ALA A 22 -18.05 -11.57 2.84
C ALA A 22 -16.68 -11.48 2.13
N ALA A 23 -16.53 -10.59 1.14
CA ALA A 23 -15.25 -10.42 0.46
C ALA A 23 -14.21 -9.70 1.34
N GLN A 24 -14.66 -8.76 2.18
CA GLN A 24 -13.79 -8.15 3.19
C GLN A 24 -13.40 -9.16 4.27
N ALA A 25 -14.32 -10.04 4.69
CA ALA A 25 -14.02 -11.10 5.67
C ALA A 25 -12.89 -12.03 5.16
N LEU A 26 -12.97 -12.49 3.90
CA LEU A 26 -11.90 -13.28 3.27
C LEU A 26 -10.56 -12.53 3.20
N ALA A 27 -10.59 -11.22 2.95
CA ALA A 27 -9.40 -10.41 2.96
C ALA A 27 -8.78 -10.29 4.36
N ILE A 28 -9.62 -10.13 5.40
CA ILE A 28 -9.18 -10.11 6.80
C ILE A 28 -8.59 -11.46 7.20
N GLU A 29 -9.15 -12.59 6.78
CA GLU A 29 -8.57 -13.92 7.04
C GLU A 29 -7.16 -14.04 6.45
N ALA A 30 -6.96 -13.58 5.21
CA ALA A 30 -5.64 -13.60 4.57
C ALA A 30 -4.63 -12.67 5.29
N LEU A 31 -5.07 -11.49 5.72
CA LEU A 31 -4.23 -10.55 6.47
C LEU A 31 -3.92 -11.06 7.88
N ALA A 32 -4.88 -11.68 8.57
CA ALA A 32 -4.69 -12.28 9.89
C ALA A 32 -3.72 -13.48 9.85
N ARG A 33 -3.80 -14.32 8.79
CA ARG A 33 -2.81 -15.36 8.54
C ARG A 33 -1.40 -14.75 8.44
N LEU A 34 -1.24 -13.72 7.61
CA LEU A 34 0.04 -13.04 7.43
C LEU A 34 0.55 -12.41 8.73
N GLU A 35 -0.32 -11.75 9.50
CA GLU A 35 0.00 -11.18 10.82
C GLU A 35 0.54 -12.25 11.77
N GLY A 36 -0.11 -13.42 11.83
CA GLY A 36 0.32 -14.55 12.65
C GLY A 36 1.68 -15.11 12.22
N GLU A 37 1.92 -15.25 10.90
CA GLU A 37 3.20 -15.71 10.36
C GLU A 37 4.34 -14.70 10.64
N LEU A 38 4.07 -13.39 10.54
CA LEU A 38 5.02 -12.33 10.87
C LEU A 38 5.35 -12.34 12.37
N ASN A 39 4.35 -12.56 13.24
CA ASN A 39 4.55 -12.65 14.67
C ASN A 39 5.43 -13.85 15.05
N ALA A 40 5.20 -15.00 14.42
CA ALA A 40 6.02 -16.21 14.63
C ALA A 40 7.48 -16.05 14.16
N LEU A 41 7.77 -15.10 13.27
CA LEU A 41 9.14 -14.75 12.87
C LEU A 41 9.78 -13.73 13.82
N ALA A 42 8.98 -12.92 14.51
CA ALA A 42 9.45 -11.90 15.43
C ALA A 42 9.81 -12.49 16.82
N GLU A 43 9.19 -13.61 17.19
CA GLU A 43 9.52 -14.29 18.44
C GLU A 43 10.94 -14.88 18.36
N PRO A 44 11.83 -14.56 19.33
CA PRO A 44 13.15 -15.18 19.43
C PRO A 44 12.95 -16.65 19.84
N GLY A 45 12.74 -17.51 18.87
CA GLY A 45 12.82 -18.95 19.10
C GLY A 45 14.21 -19.31 19.59
N PHE A 46 14.29 -20.20 20.55
CA PHE A 46 15.54 -20.80 21.04
C PHE A 46 16.24 -21.50 19.85
N SER A 47 16.97 -20.73 19.04
CA SER A 47 17.69 -21.25 17.90
C SER A 47 19.15 -21.44 18.29
N LEU A 48 19.55 -22.71 18.37
CA LEU A 48 20.95 -23.05 18.38
C LEU A 48 21.63 -22.42 17.16
N PRO A 49 22.75 -21.70 17.31
CA PRO A 49 23.37 -20.91 16.24
C PRO A 49 23.70 -21.70 14.96
N PHE A 50 23.81 -23.03 15.06
CA PHE A 50 24.17 -23.94 13.98
C PHE A 50 22.97 -24.59 13.25
N LEU A 51 21.72 -24.42 13.71
CA LEU A 51 20.52 -25.09 13.18
C LEU A 51 19.40 -24.13 12.74
N SER A 52 19.65 -22.82 12.69
CA SER A 52 18.67 -21.86 12.17
C SER A 52 18.52 -22.02 10.65
N ARG A 53 17.71 -22.96 10.19
CA ARG A 53 17.16 -22.89 8.83
C ARG A 53 16.50 -21.53 8.71
N ARG A 54 17.01 -20.67 7.83
CA ARG A 54 16.35 -19.42 7.43
C ARG A 54 14.93 -19.82 7.03
N ARG A 55 13.94 -19.49 7.86
CA ARG A 55 12.53 -19.69 7.49
C ARG A 55 12.27 -18.82 6.28
N ASP A 56 11.67 -19.40 5.26
CA ASP A 56 11.24 -18.62 4.10
C ASP A 56 10.28 -17.50 4.56
N PRO A 57 10.41 -16.29 3.98
CA PRO A 57 9.51 -15.21 4.31
C PRO A 57 8.06 -15.60 3.94
N PRO A 58 7.08 -15.19 4.76
CA PRO A 58 5.68 -15.51 4.50
C PRO A 58 5.21 -14.89 3.19
N ARG A 59 4.23 -15.54 2.58
CA ARG A 59 3.56 -14.98 1.40
C ARG A 59 2.79 -13.74 1.82
N GLY A 60 3.07 -12.62 1.15
CA GLY A 60 2.30 -11.40 1.31
C GLY A 60 0.85 -11.51 0.84
N VAL A 61 0.16 -10.39 0.70
CA VAL A 61 -1.23 -10.33 0.25
C VAL A 61 -1.42 -9.28 -0.84
N TYR A 62 -2.15 -9.64 -1.90
CA TYR A 62 -2.56 -8.73 -2.96
C TYR A 62 -4.08 -8.59 -2.95
N LEU A 63 -4.59 -7.47 -2.44
CA LEU A 63 -6.01 -7.15 -2.37
C LEU A 63 -6.42 -6.41 -3.64
N TRP A 64 -7.33 -6.99 -4.43
CA TRP A 64 -7.77 -6.33 -5.65
C TRP A 64 -9.30 -6.30 -5.78
N GLY A 65 -9.81 -5.33 -6.53
CA GLY A 65 -11.23 -5.19 -6.79
C GLY A 65 -11.63 -3.76 -7.10
N PRO A 66 -12.91 -3.50 -7.39
CA PRO A 66 -13.40 -2.16 -7.73
C PRO A 66 -13.08 -1.10 -6.67
N VAL A 67 -13.14 0.16 -7.08
CA VAL A 67 -13.01 1.31 -6.16
C VAL A 67 -14.14 1.28 -5.12
N GLY A 68 -13.91 1.87 -3.94
CA GLY A 68 -14.93 1.98 -2.90
C GLY A 68 -15.20 0.70 -2.10
N ARG A 69 -14.40 -0.35 -2.26
CA ARG A 69 -14.58 -1.65 -1.58
C ARG A 69 -13.87 -1.77 -0.23
N GLY A 70 -13.25 -0.70 0.25
CA GLY A 70 -12.56 -0.69 1.55
C GLY A 70 -11.17 -1.33 1.55
N LYS A 71 -10.54 -1.59 0.40
CA LYS A 71 -9.19 -2.20 0.32
C LYS A 71 -8.15 -1.45 1.14
N SER A 72 -8.11 -0.11 1.01
CA SER A 72 -7.15 0.71 1.76
C SER A 72 -7.42 0.66 3.27
N MET A 73 -8.70 0.70 3.69
CA MET A 73 -9.08 0.53 5.09
C MET A 73 -8.63 -0.83 5.66
N LEU A 74 -8.79 -1.92 4.91
CA LEU A 74 -8.32 -3.25 5.33
C LEU A 74 -6.80 -3.28 5.48
N MET A 75 -6.09 -2.61 4.56
CA MET A 75 -4.62 -2.49 4.65
C MET A 75 -4.20 -1.58 5.80
N ASP A 76 -4.95 -0.51 6.13
CA ASP A 76 -4.72 0.33 7.30
C ASP A 76 -4.76 -0.50 8.57
N LEU A 77 -5.84 -1.26 8.77
CA LEU A 77 -6.01 -2.13 9.93
C LEU A 77 -4.85 -3.12 10.06
N PHE A 78 -4.42 -3.71 8.96
CA PHE A 78 -3.28 -4.62 8.96
C PHE A 78 -1.96 -3.89 9.24
N PHE A 79 -1.72 -2.76 8.59
CA PHE A 79 -0.48 -2.00 8.78
C PHE A 79 -0.31 -1.58 10.23
N ASP A 80 -1.37 -1.13 10.88
CA ASP A 80 -1.34 -0.69 12.28
C ASP A 80 -1.06 -1.87 13.23
N SER A 81 -1.69 -3.03 12.99
CA SER A 81 -1.55 -4.22 13.85
C SER A 81 -0.29 -5.05 13.58
N ALA A 82 0.29 -4.97 12.37
CA ALA A 82 1.41 -5.82 11.96
C ALA A 82 2.61 -5.72 12.93
N PRO A 83 3.08 -6.87 13.47
CA PRO A 83 4.13 -6.93 14.50
C PRO A 83 5.53 -6.79 13.89
N VAL A 84 5.72 -5.76 13.05
CA VAL A 84 6.98 -5.49 12.32
C VAL A 84 7.41 -4.06 12.61
N VAL A 85 8.58 -3.88 13.22
CA VAL A 85 9.12 -2.54 13.57
C VAL A 85 9.47 -1.75 12.29
N ARG A 86 10.15 -2.40 11.34
CA ARG A 86 10.54 -1.78 10.08
C ARG A 86 9.48 -2.05 9.01
N LYS A 87 8.43 -1.25 9.02
CA LYS A 87 7.35 -1.30 8.03
C LYS A 87 7.19 0.05 7.37
N GLN A 88 6.90 0.05 6.08
CA GLN A 88 6.64 1.26 5.29
C GLN A 88 5.37 1.09 4.49
N ARG A 89 4.63 2.19 4.37
CA ARG A 89 3.46 2.31 3.50
C ARG A 89 3.67 3.47 2.54
N ALA A 90 3.33 3.26 1.30
CA ALA A 90 3.46 4.26 0.25
C ALA A 90 2.45 3.99 -0.88
N HIS A 91 2.06 5.04 -1.59
CA HIS A 91 1.47 4.87 -2.91
C HIS A 91 2.51 4.28 -3.85
N PHE A 92 2.10 3.30 -4.64
CA PHE A 92 3.02 2.57 -5.51
C PHE A 92 3.76 3.48 -6.49
N HIS A 93 3.07 4.49 -7.04
CA HIS A 93 3.69 5.47 -7.93
C HIS A 93 4.80 6.29 -7.23
N ALA A 94 4.58 6.72 -5.99
CA ALA A 94 5.59 7.45 -5.22
C ALA A 94 6.82 6.57 -4.91
N PHE A 95 6.59 5.29 -4.60
CA PHE A 95 7.66 4.31 -4.42
C PHE A 95 8.50 4.14 -5.70
N MET A 96 7.85 4.03 -6.87
CA MET A 96 8.56 3.92 -8.14
C MET A 96 9.33 5.18 -8.49
N GLY A 97 8.76 6.37 -8.29
CA GLY A 97 9.48 7.64 -8.47
C GLY A 97 10.74 7.73 -7.60
N ARG A 98 10.64 7.34 -6.31
CA ARG A 98 11.81 7.24 -5.43
C ARG A 98 12.82 6.21 -5.92
N THR A 99 12.35 5.08 -6.42
CA THR A 99 13.20 4.01 -6.96
C THR A 99 14.02 4.50 -8.15
N HIS A 100 13.40 5.18 -9.10
CA HIS A 100 14.09 5.79 -10.25
C HIS A 100 15.14 6.81 -9.80
N ALA A 101 14.78 7.72 -8.88
CA ALA A 101 15.72 8.70 -8.34
C ALA A 101 16.94 8.02 -7.69
N LEU A 102 16.73 6.96 -6.92
CA LEU A 102 17.82 6.19 -6.31
C LEU A 102 18.70 5.49 -7.36
N ILE A 103 18.10 4.92 -8.42
CA ILE A 103 18.84 4.34 -9.55
C ILE A 103 19.74 5.39 -10.22
N ASP A 104 19.21 6.60 -10.44
CA ASP A 104 19.94 7.70 -11.07
C ASP A 104 21.10 8.17 -10.19
N ILE A 105 20.89 8.30 -8.86
CA ILE A 105 21.95 8.62 -7.90
C ILE A 105 23.03 7.53 -7.93
N TRP A 106 22.66 6.24 -7.94
CA TRP A 106 23.62 5.15 -7.99
C TRP A 106 24.47 5.16 -9.26
N ARG A 107 23.86 5.51 -10.40
CA ARG A 107 24.53 5.62 -11.70
C ARG A 107 25.37 6.89 -11.83
N SER A 108 25.13 7.89 -11.00
CA SER A 108 25.88 9.14 -11.06
C SER A 108 27.36 8.93 -10.71
N ARG A 109 28.24 9.83 -11.21
CA ARG A 109 29.66 9.85 -10.86
C ARG A 109 29.92 10.52 -9.51
N ASP A 110 28.91 11.13 -8.91
CA ASP A 110 29.01 11.77 -7.60
C ASP A 110 29.04 10.72 -6.47
N GLN A 111 30.26 10.44 -6.03
CA GLN A 111 30.49 9.48 -4.95
C GLN A 111 29.99 9.98 -3.59
N ALA A 112 29.88 11.30 -3.37
CA ALA A 112 29.37 11.84 -2.12
C ALA A 112 27.86 11.62 -2.05
N ALA A 113 27.11 12.01 -3.09
CA ALA A 113 25.67 11.77 -3.20
C ALA A 113 25.34 10.26 -3.10
N ARG A 114 26.18 9.40 -3.70
CA ARG A 114 25.98 7.95 -3.60
C ARG A 114 26.18 7.44 -2.17
N ARG A 115 27.21 7.89 -1.45
CA ARG A 115 27.44 7.49 -0.05
C ARG A 115 26.32 7.95 0.88
N ASP A 116 25.83 9.17 0.68
CA ASP A 116 24.74 9.74 1.49
C ASP A 116 23.41 9.01 1.24
N ALA A 117 23.10 8.72 -0.01
CA ALA A 117 21.86 8.03 -0.38
C ALA A 117 21.87 6.53 0.00
N PHE A 118 23.05 5.89 0.06
CA PHE A 118 23.21 4.45 0.25
C PHE A 118 24.18 4.10 1.40
N PRO A 119 23.94 4.54 2.63
CA PRO A 119 24.84 4.25 3.75
C PRO A 119 24.88 2.74 4.02
N GLY A 120 26.09 2.16 3.99
CA GLY A 120 26.32 0.75 4.29
C GLY A 120 25.92 -0.24 3.20
N VAL A 121 25.40 0.22 2.06
CA VAL A 121 25.04 -0.64 0.92
C VAL A 121 26.30 -1.09 0.17
N ARG A 122 26.37 -2.39 -0.10
CA ARG A 122 27.51 -3.02 -0.82
C ARG A 122 27.19 -3.37 -2.28
N GLY A 123 26.03 -3.00 -2.78
CA GLY A 123 25.32 -3.41 -4.00
C GLY A 123 26.08 -3.65 -5.33
N GLY A 124 27.39 -3.62 -5.33
CA GLY A 124 28.20 -3.84 -6.56
C GLY A 124 27.89 -2.82 -7.66
N ASP A 125 27.98 -3.24 -8.93
CA ASP A 125 27.75 -2.35 -10.08
C ASP A 125 26.28 -2.30 -10.51
N ASP A 126 25.41 -3.15 -9.97
CA ASP A 126 23.98 -3.21 -10.30
C ASP A 126 23.14 -2.24 -9.45
N PRO A 127 22.63 -1.15 -10.05
CA PRO A 127 21.82 -0.17 -9.33
C PRO A 127 20.53 -0.76 -8.74
N ILE A 128 19.93 -1.76 -9.39
CA ILE A 128 18.69 -2.38 -8.88
C ILE A 128 18.99 -3.19 -7.61
N GLN A 129 20.11 -3.91 -7.56
CA GLN A 129 20.54 -4.62 -6.37
C GLN A 129 20.86 -3.68 -5.21
N ALA A 130 21.50 -2.55 -5.50
CA ALA A 130 21.80 -1.53 -4.49
C ALA A 130 20.53 -0.90 -3.92
N VAL A 131 19.57 -0.55 -4.77
CA VAL A 131 18.26 -0.02 -4.34
C VAL A 131 17.50 -1.07 -3.53
N ALA A 132 17.46 -2.33 -3.97
CA ALA A 132 16.80 -3.40 -3.23
C ALA A 132 17.44 -3.63 -1.86
N GLU A 133 18.77 -3.56 -1.75
CA GLU A 133 19.50 -3.68 -0.47
C GLU A 133 19.15 -2.53 0.47
N LYS A 134 19.14 -1.29 -0.03
CA LYS A 134 18.72 -0.10 0.72
C LYS A 134 17.28 -0.24 1.23
N VAL A 135 16.34 -0.53 0.35
CA VAL A 135 14.91 -0.67 0.70
C VAL A 135 14.70 -1.80 1.72
N ALA A 136 15.35 -2.95 1.54
CA ALA A 136 15.29 -4.06 2.49
C ALA A 136 15.94 -3.74 3.86
N GLY A 137 16.92 -2.83 3.88
CA GLY A 137 17.48 -2.26 5.09
C GLY A 137 16.50 -1.37 5.84
N GLU A 138 15.67 -0.62 5.13
CA GLU A 138 14.70 0.31 5.68
C GLU A 138 13.40 -0.38 6.12
N ALA A 139 12.92 -1.37 5.35
CA ALA A 139 11.66 -2.03 5.62
C ALA A 139 11.71 -3.55 5.39
N ARG A 140 11.08 -4.29 6.31
CA ARG A 140 10.80 -5.72 6.19
C ARG A 140 9.39 -6.00 5.69
N LEU A 141 8.50 -5.04 5.87
CA LEU A 141 7.14 -5.06 5.36
C LEU A 141 6.90 -3.80 4.54
N LEU A 142 6.51 -3.98 3.28
CA LEU A 142 6.11 -2.90 2.37
C LEU A 142 4.62 -3.03 2.08
N CYS A 143 3.88 -1.97 2.36
CA CYS A 143 2.46 -1.87 2.04
C CYS A 143 2.27 -0.83 0.92
N PHE A 144 1.72 -1.26 -0.21
CA PHE A 144 1.52 -0.42 -1.38
C PHE A 144 0.05 -0.14 -1.62
N ASP A 145 -0.31 1.15 -1.57
CA ASP A 145 -1.60 1.58 -2.08
C ASP A 145 -1.56 1.76 -3.60
N GLU A 146 -2.69 1.43 -4.22
CA GLU A 146 -2.93 1.66 -5.64
C GLU A 146 -1.85 1.07 -6.56
N PHE A 147 -1.52 -0.21 -6.32
CA PHE A 147 -0.54 -0.93 -7.14
C PHE A 147 -1.00 -0.97 -8.59
N HIS A 148 -0.36 -0.16 -9.40
CA HIS A 148 -0.68 0.00 -10.81
C HIS A 148 0.58 0.26 -11.63
N VAL A 149 0.72 -0.42 -12.75
CA VAL A 149 1.85 -0.28 -13.67
C VAL A 149 1.31 0.22 -15.00
N ALA A 150 1.72 1.41 -15.38
CA ALA A 150 1.32 2.06 -16.64
C ALA A 150 2.53 2.37 -17.53
N ASP A 151 3.70 2.61 -16.93
CA ASP A 151 4.90 3.02 -17.61
C ASP A 151 5.81 1.82 -17.95
N ILE A 152 6.43 1.84 -19.14
CA ILE A 152 7.36 0.79 -19.58
C ILE A 152 8.64 0.77 -18.74
N ALA A 153 9.11 1.94 -18.28
CA ALA A 153 10.32 2.02 -17.46
C ALA A 153 10.10 1.28 -16.13
N ASP A 154 8.93 1.46 -15.51
CA ASP A 154 8.53 0.72 -14.32
C ASP A 154 8.46 -0.78 -14.61
N ALA A 155 7.77 -1.17 -15.69
CA ALA A 155 7.60 -2.58 -16.06
C ALA A 155 8.93 -3.31 -16.23
N MET A 156 9.94 -2.64 -16.81
CA MET A 156 11.26 -3.23 -17.08
C MET A 156 12.10 -3.48 -15.83
N ILE A 157 11.93 -2.69 -14.77
CA ILE A 157 12.73 -2.83 -13.55
C ILE A 157 12.03 -3.61 -12.44
N LEU A 158 10.68 -3.66 -12.45
CA LEU A 158 9.88 -4.25 -11.39
C LEU A 158 10.22 -5.72 -11.13
N GLY A 159 10.38 -6.52 -12.17
CA GLY A 159 10.71 -7.93 -12.04
C GLY A 159 11.98 -8.13 -11.21
N ARG A 160 13.07 -7.47 -11.61
CA ARG A 160 14.38 -7.55 -10.95
C ARG A 160 14.38 -6.95 -9.55
N LEU A 161 13.69 -5.82 -9.37
CA LEU A 161 13.61 -5.16 -8.07
C LEU A 161 12.86 -6.03 -7.04
N PHE A 162 11.68 -6.52 -7.40
CA PHE A 162 10.89 -7.34 -6.49
C PHE A 162 11.51 -8.71 -6.24
N GLU A 163 12.14 -9.32 -7.24
CA GLU A 163 12.94 -10.55 -7.04
C GLU A 163 14.03 -10.32 -6.00
N ALA A 164 14.78 -9.21 -6.12
CA ALA A 164 15.83 -8.85 -5.19
C ALA A 164 15.30 -8.51 -3.77
N LEU A 165 14.13 -7.87 -3.66
CA LEU A 165 13.46 -7.60 -2.39
C LEU A 165 13.00 -8.90 -1.70
N PHE A 166 12.34 -9.79 -2.44
CA PHE A 166 11.88 -11.08 -1.91
C PHE A 166 13.05 -11.97 -1.49
N ALA A 167 14.14 -11.98 -2.26
CA ALA A 167 15.35 -12.71 -1.88
C ALA A 167 15.98 -12.21 -0.57
N ARG A 168 15.75 -10.93 -0.22
CA ARG A 168 16.16 -10.30 1.05
C ARG A 168 15.14 -10.46 2.17
N GLY A 169 14.04 -11.17 1.92
CA GLY A 169 13.01 -11.46 2.92
C GLY A 169 12.04 -10.31 3.17
N VAL A 170 11.91 -9.39 2.23
CA VAL A 170 10.87 -8.34 2.29
C VAL A 170 9.51 -8.96 2.00
N VAL A 171 8.52 -8.65 2.83
CA VAL A 171 7.12 -9.06 2.65
C VAL A 171 6.35 -7.88 2.06
N VAL A 172 5.45 -8.16 1.14
CA VAL A 172 4.67 -7.13 0.44
C VAL A 172 3.18 -7.34 0.64
N VAL A 173 2.47 -6.28 1.00
CA VAL A 173 1.00 -6.19 0.91
C VAL A 173 0.65 -5.09 -0.07
N ALA A 174 -0.27 -5.36 -0.99
CA ALA A 174 -0.64 -4.39 -2.01
C ALA A 174 -2.15 -4.29 -2.18
N THR A 175 -2.67 -3.09 -2.41
CA THR A 175 -4.04 -2.86 -2.88
C THR A 175 -4.02 -2.45 -4.34
N SER A 176 -4.99 -2.92 -5.12
CA SER A 176 -5.12 -2.57 -6.54
C SER A 176 -6.58 -2.58 -7.00
N ASN A 177 -6.87 -1.84 -8.04
CA ASN A 177 -8.14 -1.91 -8.75
C ASN A 177 -8.13 -2.97 -9.87
N ARG A 178 -6.98 -3.60 -10.13
CA ARG A 178 -6.78 -4.59 -11.19
C ARG A 178 -6.30 -5.92 -10.62
N ALA A 179 -6.76 -7.01 -11.24
CA ALA A 179 -6.17 -8.33 -10.98
C ALA A 179 -4.69 -8.35 -11.41
N PRO A 180 -3.84 -9.20 -10.82
CA PRO A 180 -2.45 -9.32 -11.27
C PRO A 180 -2.32 -9.57 -12.77
N ASP A 181 -3.19 -10.39 -13.34
CA ASP A 181 -3.18 -10.72 -14.77
C ASP A 181 -3.57 -9.53 -15.68
N ASP A 182 -4.23 -8.51 -15.14
CA ASP A 182 -4.61 -7.28 -15.85
C ASP A 182 -3.61 -6.13 -15.63
N LEU A 183 -2.56 -6.35 -14.85
CA LEU A 183 -1.48 -5.36 -14.73
C LEU A 183 -0.77 -5.22 -16.07
N TYR A 184 -0.53 -3.96 -16.49
CA TYR A 184 0.16 -3.63 -17.73
C TYR A 184 -0.43 -4.34 -18.97
N LYS A 185 -1.79 -4.52 -19.02
CA LYS A 185 -2.47 -5.37 -19.99
C LYS A 185 -2.22 -4.96 -21.45
N ASP A 186 -2.28 -3.67 -21.72
CA ASP A 186 -2.09 -3.11 -23.06
C ASP A 186 -0.71 -2.45 -23.23
N GLY A 187 0.23 -2.78 -22.34
CA GLY A 187 1.56 -2.19 -22.34
C GLY A 187 2.47 -2.73 -23.44
N LEU A 188 3.38 -1.87 -23.89
CA LEU A 188 4.40 -2.22 -24.87
C LEU A 188 5.33 -3.33 -24.36
N ASN A 189 5.56 -4.37 -25.18
CA ASN A 189 6.39 -5.53 -24.80
C ASN A 189 5.88 -6.25 -23.53
N ARG A 190 4.58 -6.34 -23.35
CA ARG A 190 3.95 -6.96 -22.18
C ARG A 190 4.49 -8.35 -21.84
N GLN A 191 4.90 -9.13 -22.83
CA GLN A 191 5.49 -10.46 -22.61
C GLN A 191 6.73 -10.43 -21.69
N LEU A 192 7.49 -9.34 -21.65
CA LEU A 192 8.62 -9.17 -20.74
C LEU A 192 8.18 -8.90 -19.30
N PHE A 193 6.92 -8.50 -19.10
CA PHE A 193 6.32 -8.26 -17.81
C PHE A 193 5.63 -9.50 -17.20
N LEU A 194 5.28 -10.48 -18.03
CA LEU A 194 4.61 -11.71 -17.55
C LEU A 194 5.38 -12.47 -16.45
N PRO A 195 6.72 -12.58 -16.49
CA PRO A 195 7.48 -13.20 -15.41
C PRO A 195 7.28 -12.49 -14.06
N PHE A 196 7.15 -11.16 -14.06
CA PHE A 196 6.84 -10.40 -12.84
C PHE A 196 5.44 -10.72 -12.30
N ILE A 197 4.43 -10.84 -13.17
CA ILE A 197 3.08 -11.27 -12.77
C ILE A 197 3.15 -12.65 -12.11
N ALA A 198 3.89 -13.59 -12.70
CA ALA A 198 4.07 -14.92 -12.14
C ALA A 198 4.77 -14.88 -10.77
N LEU A 199 5.83 -14.09 -10.63
CA LEU A 199 6.54 -13.86 -9.36
C LEU A 199 5.60 -13.28 -8.30
N LEU A 200 4.80 -12.27 -8.65
CA LEU A 200 3.85 -11.63 -7.76
C LEU A 200 2.82 -12.65 -7.24
N LYS A 201 2.23 -13.46 -8.13
CA LYS A 201 1.27 -14.52 -7.77
C LYS A 201 1.91 -15.64 -6.94
N ALA A 202 3.18 -15.94 -7.13
CA ALA A 202 3.91 -16.92 -6.32
C ALA A 202 4.20 -16.38 -4.90
N ARG A 203 4.52 -15.09 -4.77
CA ARG A 203 4.94 -14.47 -3.51
C ARG A 203 3.81 -13.85 -2.71
N LEU A 204 2.65 -13.55 -3.32
CA LEU A 204 1.50 -12.97 -2.65
C LEU A 204 0.28 -13.87 -2.80
N GLN A 205 -0.54 -13.93 -1.74
CA GLN A 205 -1.88 -14.49 -1.83
C GLN A 205 -2.79 -13.43 -2.48
N VAL A 206 -3.39 -13.79 -3.60
CA VAL A 206 -4.29 -12.90 -4.34
C VAL A 206 -5.70 -13.05 -3.79
N VAL A 207 -6.27 -11.95 -3.30
CA VAL A 207 -7.62 -11.92 -2.73
C VAL A 207 -8.46 -10.86 -3.44
N ARG A 208 -9.62 -11.25 -3.94
CA ARG A 208 -10.57 -10.32 -4.56
C ARG A 208 -11.48 -9.73 -3.50
N VAL A 209 -11.43 -8.41 -3.34
CA VAL A 209 -12.37 -7.63 -2.53
C VAL A 209 -13.44 -7.08 -3.48
N GLY A 210 -14.40 -7.93 -3.86
CA GLY A 210 -15.44 -7.63 -4.83
C GLY A 210 -16.84 -7.71 -4.22
N GLY A 211 -17.83 -7.17 -4.91
CA GLY A 211 -19.24 -7.21 -4.49
C GLY A 211 -20.05 -6.12 -5.21
N PRO A 212 -21.37 -6.14 -5.13
CA PRO A 212 -22.22 -5.19 -5.85
C PRO A 212 -22.24 -3.77 -5.21
N LYS A 213 -21.68 -3.61 -4.01
CA LYS A 213 -21.86 -2.41 -3.19
C LYS A 213 -20.61 -1.52 -3.22
N ASP A 214 -20.75 -0.24 -3.63
CA ASP A 214 -19.72 0.79 -3.43
C ASP A 214 -20.02 1.52 -2.11
N PHE A 215 -19.19 1.27 -1.09
CA PHE A 215 -19.38 1.85 0.24
C PHE A 215 -19.16 3.37 0.30
N ARG A 216 -18.52 3.97 -0.69
CA ARG A 216 -18.42 5.45 -0.80
C ARG A 216 -19.75 6.06 -1.17
N LEU A 217 -20.46 5.41 -2.10
CA LEU A 217 -21.77 5.87 -2.53
C LEU A 217 -22.84 5.69 -1.43
N ASP A 218 -22.69 4.72 -0.54
CA ASP A 218 -23.64 4.54 0.56
C ASP A 218 -23.64 5.73 1.54
N ARG A 219 -22.50 6.37 1.77
CA ARG A 219 -22.43 7.60 2.60
C ARG A 219 -23.11 8.81 1.95
N LEU A 220 -23.21 8.79 0.63
CA LEU A 220 -23.84 9.86 -0.17
C LEU A 220 -25.23 9.46 -0.68
N ARG A 221 -25.74 8.28 -0.31
CA ARG A 221 -27.05 7.81 -0.76
C ARG A 221 -28.16 8.74 -0.31
N GLY A 222 -28.85 9.32 -1.29
CA GLY A 222 -29.92 10.29 -1.05
C GLY A 222 -29.43 11.73 -0.90
N ALA A 223 -28.13 11.99 -0.82
CA ALA A 223 -27.59 13.34 -0.83
C ALA A 223 -27.55 13.89 -2.25
N ARG A 224 -28.00 15.13 -2.40
CA ARG A 224 -27.91 15.88 -3.66
C ARG A 224 -26.49 16.42 -3.79
N VAL A 225 -25.59 15.65 -4.46
CA VAL A 225 -24.16 15.98 -4.58
C VAL A 225 -23.82 17.00 -5.67
N TYR A 226 -24.79 17.35 -6.52
CA TYR A 226 -24.68 18.40 -7.53
C TYR A 226 -25.71 19.49 -7.23
N LEU A 227 -25.22 20.63 -6.80
CA LEU A 227 -26.01 21.78 -6.36
C LEU A 227 -25.86 22.88 -7.38
N SER A 228 -26.90 23.10 -8.21
CA SER A 228 -26.94 24.12 -9.25
C SER A 228 -28.39 24.62 -9.41
N PRO A 229 -28.60 25.94 -9.64
CA PRO A 229 -27.59 27.01 -9.60
C PRO A 229 -27.08 27.30 -8.19
N ALA A 230 -25.97 28.07 -8.08
CA ALA A 230 -25.46 28.53 -6.80
C ALA A 230 -26.40 29.56 -6.19
N THR A 231 -27.26 29.12 -5.30
CA THR A 231 -28.21 29.92 -4.53
C THR A 231 -27.90 29.78 -3.04
N PRO A 232 -28.40 30.71 -2.18
CA PRO A 232 -28.23 30.54 -0.72
C PRO A 232 -28.71 29.17 -0.19
N ASP A 233 -29.79 28.64 -0.75
CA ASP A 233 -30.30 27.31 -0.39
C ASP A 233 -29.33 26.18 -0.84
N ALA A 234 -28.66 26.35 -1.98
CA ALA A 234 -27.65 25.41 -2.44
C ALA A 234 -26.39 25.47 -1.58
N GLU A 235 -25.99 26.64 -1.13
CA GLU A 235 -24.88 26.82 -0.18
C GLU A 235 -25.20 26.16 1.17
N ALA A 236 -26.38 26.39 1.72
CA ALA A 236 -26.80 25.76 2.97
C ALA A 236 -26.83 24.22 2.85
N ALA A 237 -27.32 23.70 1.73
CA ALA A 237 -27.33 22.25 1.47
C ALA A 237 -25.91 21.68 1.29
N PHE A 238 -24.96 22.45 0.74
CA PHE A 238 -23.57 22.08 0.65
C PHE A 238 -22.92 22.02 2.04
N ASP A 239 -23.15 23.02 2.89
CA ASP A 239 -22.64 23.07 4.26
C ASP A 239 -23.16 21.91 5.12
N ASP A 240 -24.44 21.53 4.93
CA ASP A 240 -25.02 20.37 5.62
C ASP A 240 -24.35 19.07 5.15
N LEU A 241 -24.11 18.93 3.85
CA LEU A 241 -23.39 17.79 3.28
C LEU A 241 -21.95 17.76 3.79
N TRP A 242 -21.26 18.91 3.79
CA TRP A 242 -19.89 19.04 4.33
C TRP A 242 -19.82 18.59 5.78
N ARG A 243 -20.69 19.10 6.65
CA ARG A 243 -20.79 18.70 8.05
C ARG A 243 -21.04 17.20 8.23
N SER A 244 -21.85 16.60 7.38
CA SER A 244 -22.08 15.14 7.41
C SER A 244 -20.84 14.33 7.03
N LEU A 245 -20.02 14.84 6.09
CA LEU A 245 -18.78 14.20 5.66
C LEU A 245 -17.67 14.32 6.69
N LEU A 246 -17.64 15.41 7.46
CA LEU A 246 -16.69 15.59 8.58
C LEU A 246 -16.85 14.50 9.66
N ALA A 247 -18.05 13.94 9.81
CA ALA A 247 -18.34 12.86 10.75
C ALA A 247 -17.82 13.16 12.21
N GLY A 248 -17.82 14.42 12.60
CA GLY A 248 -17.34 14.89 13.91
C GLY A 248 -15.84 15.24 13.94
N ALA A 249 -15.12 15.17 12.83
CA ALA A 249 -13.75 15.67 12.75
C ALA A 249 -13.76 17.19 12.86
N GLU A 250 -12.73 17.73 13.52
CA GLU A 250 -12.55 19.17 13.64
C GLU A 250 -12.09 19.76 12.30
N GLU A 251 -12.75 20.82 11.85
CA GLU A 251 -12.41 21.52 10.63
C GLU A 251 -11.29 22.51 10.91
N THR A 252 -10.17 22.39 10.20
CA THR A 252 -9.02 23.26 10.33
C THR A 252 -8.52 23.70 8.95
N GLY A 253 -7.92 24.88 8.87
CA GLY A 253 -7.21 25.28 7.65
C GLY A 253 -5.93 24.46 7.49
N ALA A 254 -5.60 24.06 6.26
CA ALA A 254 -4.39 23.31 5.94
C ALA A 254 -3.61 23.95 4.79
N THR A 255 -2.28 23.86 4.85
CA THR A 255 -1.41 24.25 3.74
C THR A 255 -0.84 23.00 3.09
N LEU A 256 -1.14 22.78 1.82
CA LEU A 256 -0.52 21.74 1.02
C LEU A 256 0.66 22.31 0.23
N GLU A 257 1.77 21.59 0.20
CA GLU A 257 2.89 21.90 -0.67
C GLU A 257 2.94 20.88 -1.82
N VAL A 258 2.73 21.37 -3.05
CA VAL A 258 2.71 20.54 -4.25
C VAL A 258 3.70 21.11 -5.26
N LEU A 259 4.73 20.37 -5.61
CA LEU A 259 5.78 20.76 -6.56
C LEU A 259 6.39 22.15 -6.24
N GLY A 260 6.69 22.39 -4.96
CA GLY A 260 7.27 23.66 -4.49
C GLY A 260 6.29 24.84 -4.43
N ARG A 261 5.00 24.61 -4.67
CA ARG A 261 3.94 25.62 -4.54
C ARG A 261 3.10 25.36 -3.31
N LYS A 262 2.83 26.40 -2.53
CA LYS A 262 1.94 26.32 -1.37
C LYS A 262 0.51 26.64 -1.78
N LEU A 263 -0.40 25.73 -1.48
CA LEU A 263 -1.84 25.89 -1.63
C LEU A 263 -2.47 25.94 -0.25
N TRP A 264 -3.12 27.06 0.06
CA TRP A 264 -3.90 27.20 1.27
C TRP A 264 -5.31 26.66 1.06
N LEU A 265 -5.72 25.74 1.92
CA LEU A 265 -7.07 25.20 2.00
C LEU A 265 -7.72 25.78 3.26
N PRO A 266 -8.72 26.67 3.14
CA PRO A 266 -9.37 27.25 4.31
C PRO A 266 -10.18 26.24 5.11
N HIS A 267 -10.70 25.21 4.44
CA HIS A 267 -11.54 24.17 5.00
C HIS A 267 -10.93 22.80 4.69
N ALA A 268 -10.41 22.12 5.71
CA ALA A 268 -9.85 20.78 5.62
C ALA A 268 -10.15 20.01 6.90
N ALA A 269 -10.26 18.70 6.80
CA ALA A 269 -10.38 17.79 7.93
C ALA A 269 -9.73 16.45 7.57
N GLY A 270 -9.06 15.80 8.54
CA GLY A 270 -8.42 14.50 8.32
C GLY A 270 -7.56 14.08 9.50
#